data_dd0257a25d8600af9d4554eba6b09c45
#
_entry.id   dd0257a25d8600af9d4554eba6b09c45
#
_cell.length_a   1.000
_cell.length_b   1.000
_cell.length_c   1.000
_cell.angle_alpha   90.00
_cell.angle_beta   90.00
_cell.angle_gamma   90.00
#
_symmetry.space_group_name_H-M   'P 1'
#
loop_
_entity.id
_entity.type
_entity.pdbx_description
1 polymer ?
#
loop_
_entity_poly.entity_id
_entity_poly.type
_entity_poly.pdbx_seq_one_letter_code
_entity_poly.pdbx_strand_id
1 'polypeptide(L)'
;MDFSHDHLQRYLSHKLGEAIEVCGVDRFMRGASRQTWFVEIKRTASGEEETLVFRTDLAAGSIDPTSLAQEHFMYERLGHTDVPVAKVLFWEDDPAWTDTPFYVRRKVEGNWNIPGFLDPDPAYDELRIAISKEHISKLAIVHQVDWKSLGFDKYLSAPKDEADCAHNYIRRALREFEGVRVTGMPVMLEVAEWLYDMAPVAPRISLCKGTNGFGEEVFLGRRLIAMSDWEEASIGDPAADFAFMQYFVPELERDGKKIWGMDQALEFYRSVSGINVTKEAVQFYGAIRAMRLITMGENAGRATRDLPKLAEA
;
A
#
# COMPACT_ATOMS: atom_id res chain seq x y z
N MET A 1 -7.22 -3.10 22.74
CA MET A 1 -8.20 -2.00 22.79
C MET A 1 -9.60 -2.55 22.97
N ASP A 2 -10.42 -1.92 23.84
CA ASP A 2 -11.84 -2.24 24.00
C ASP A 2 -12.66 -1.48 22.93
N PHE A 3 -13.33 -2.21 22.04
CA PHE A 3 -14.21 -1.67 20.99
C PHE A 3 -15.69 -1.60 21.42
N SER A 4 -15.98 -1.62 22.73
CA SER A 4 -17.34 -1.35 23.22
C SER A 4 -17.77 0.10 22.93
N HIS A 5 -19.05 0.31 22.66
CA HIS A 5 -19.60 1.64 22.37
C HIS A 5 -19.26 2.66 23.47
N ASP A 6 -19.42 2.27 24.73
CA ASP A 6 -19.17 3.17 25.88
C ASP A 6 -17.69 3.59 25.98
N HIS A 7 -16.75 2.68 25.73
CA HIS A 7 -15.33 2.99 25.74
C HIS A 7 -14.96 3.92 24.59
N LEU A 8 -15.36 3.58 23.36
CA LEU A 8 -15.12 4.38 22.18
C LEU A 8 -15.74 5.78 22.28
N GLN A 9 -16.96 5.89 22.80
CA GLN A 9 -17.64 7.17 22.98
C GLN A 9 -16.88 8.09 23.95
N ARG A 10 -16.43 7.57 25.09
CA ARG A 10 -15.61 8.33 26.05
C ARG A 10 -14.28 8.74 25.45
N TYR A 11 -13.60 7.79 24.79
CA TYR A 11 -12.33 8.02 24.14
C TYR A 11 -12.43 9.10 23.07
N LEU A 12 -13.35 8.94 22.10
CA LEU A 12 -13.53 9.88 21.00
C LEU A 12 -13.99 11.25 21.46
N SER A 13 -14.88 11.32 22.47
CA SER A 13 -15.29 12.61 23.04
C SER A 13 -14.11 13.34 23.68
N HIS A 14 -13.22 12.61 24.36
CA HIS A 14 -12.00 13.19 24.92
C HIS A 14 -11.04 13.66 23.84
N LYS A 15 -10.76 12.84 22.81
CA LYS A 15 -9.79 13.16 21.74
C LYS A 15 -10.28 14.26 20.80
N LEU A 16 -11.56 14.32 20.52
CA LEU A 16 -12.13 15.31 19.60
C LEU A 16 -12.56 16.61 20.34
N GLY A 17 -12.58 16.60 21.67
CA GLY A 17 -12.92 17.77 22.49
C GLY A 17 -14.40 18.15 22.43
N GLU A 18 -15.27 17.23 22.03
CA GLU A 18 -16.71 17.44 21.90
C GLU A 18 -17.50 16.17 22.21
N ALA A 19 -18.79 16.30 22.49
CA ALA A 19 -19.65 15.15 22.77
C ALA A 19 -19.91 14.34 21.49
N ILE A 20 -19.50 13.07 21.50
CA ILE A 20 -19.64 12.11 20.42
C ILE A 20 -20.60 11.00 20.84
N GLU A 21 -21.50 10.62 19.96
CA GLU A 21 -22.31 9.39 20.04
C GLU A 21 -21.72 8.36 19.09
N VAL A 22 -21.48 7.14 19.55
CA VAL A 22 -21.05 6.01 18.71
C VAL A 22 -22.30 5.28 18.25
N CYS A 23 -22.57 5.31 16.94
CA CYS A 23 -23.77 4.73 16.34
C CYS A 23 -23.57 3.29 15.86
N GLY A 24 -22.34 2.94 15.45
CA GLY A 24 -22.03 1.60 14.95
C GLY A 24 -20.54 1.27 15.07
N VAL A 25 -20.23 -0.02 15.22
CA VAL A 25 -18.86 -0.54 15.29
C VAL A 25 -18.79 -1.84 14.50
N ASP A 26 -18.11 -1.82 13.37
CA ASP A 26 -17.97 -2.96 12.49
C ASP A 26 -16.50 -3.33 12.25
N ARG A 27 -16.19 -4.62 12.36
CA ARG A 27 -14.86 -5.14 12.05
C ARG A 27 -14.77 -5.49 10.56
N PHE A 28 -13.78 -4.93 9.87
CA PHE A 28 -13.48 -5.29 8.51
C PHE A 28 -12.64 -6.57 8.45
N MET A 29 -13.20 -7.63 7.84
CA MET A 29 -12.63 -8.99 7.90
C MET A 29 -11.63 -9.32 6.77
N ARG A 30 -11.32 -8.38 5.87
CA ARG A 30 -10.47 -8.64 4.69
C ARG A 30 -8.98 -8.33 4.89
N GLY A 31 -8.56 -7.77 6.00
CA GLY A 31 -7.14 -7.42 6.24
C GLY A 31 -6.33 -8.64 6.69
N ALA A 32 -5.22 -8.94 5.99
CA ALA A 32 -4.30 -10.00 6.38
C ALA A 32 -3.18 -9.49 7.33
N SER A 33 -2.85 -8.20 7.26
CA SER A 33 -1.72 -7.60 8.00
C SER A 33 -2.16 -6.85 9.26
N ARG A 34 -3.36 -6.28 9.27
CA ARG A 34 -3.87 -5.40 10.33
C ARG A 34 -5.33 -5.67 10.65
N GLN A 35 -5.74 -5.38 11.88
CA GLN A 35 -7.16 -5.24 12.21
C GLN A 35 -7.64 -3.85 11.80
N THR A 36 -8.78 -3.81 11.14
CA THR A 36 -9.46 -2.59 10.73
C THR A 36 -10.87 -2.59 11.31
N TRP A 37 -11.25 -1.50 11.94
CA TRP A 37 -12.58 -1.30 12.48
C TRP A 37 -13.17 -0.02 11.90
N PHE A 38 -14.42 -0.08 11.49
CA PHE A 38 -15.23 1.08 11.14
C PHE A 38 -16.06 1.48 12.35
N VAL A 39 -15.95 2.73 12.76
CA VAL A 39 -16.69 3.30 13.88
C VAL A 39 -17.53 4.45 13.35
N GLU A 40 -18.83 4.27 13.34
CA GLU A 40 -19.79 5.30 12.95
C GLU A 40 -20.05 6.20 14.12
N ILE A 41 -19.85 7.50 13.94
CA ILE A 41 -20.01 8.50 14.97
C ILE A 41 -20.95 9.61 14.54
N LYS A 42 -21.60 10.21 15.51
CA LYS A 42 -22.41 11.41 15.37
C LYS A 42 -21.94 12.48 16.35
N ARG A 43 -21.66 13.67 15.84
CA ARG A 43 -21.35 14.84 16.67
C ARG A 43 -22.62 15.36 17.29
N THR A 44 -22.74 15.30 18.61
CA THR A 44 -24.00 15.64 19.31
C THR A 44 -24.42 17.10 19.06
N ALA A 45 -23.46 18.03 18.95
CA ALA A 45 -23.74 19.44 18.79
C ALA A 45 -24.21 19.83 17.37
N SER A 46 -23.60 19.28 16.34
CA SER A 46 -23.91 19.61 14.93
C SER A 46 -24.86 18.63 14.25
N GLY A 47 -25.00 17.42 14.81
CA GLY A 47 -25.70 16.30 14.18
C GLY A 47 -24.93 15.69 12.99
N GLU A 48 -23.69 16.12 12.73
CA GLU A 48 -22.85 15.58 11.66
C GLU A 48 -22.48 14.13 11.94
N GLU A 49 -22.63 13.29 10.94
CA GLU A 49 -22.29 11.88 10.99
C GLU A 49 -21.06 11.61 10.13
N GLU A 50 -20.12 10.83 10.63
CA GLU A 50 -18.95 10.38 9.88
C GLU A 50 -18.53 8.97 10.32
N THR A 51 -17.79 8.27 9.46
CA THR A 51 -17.18 6.99 9.80
C THR A 51 -15.68 7.18 10.00
N LEU A 52 -15.17 6.72 11.13
CA LEU A 52 -13.75 6.65 11.45
C LEU A 52 -13.23 5.24 11.21
N VAL A 53 -11.96 5.16 10.82
CA VAL A 53 -11.26 3.90 10.60
C VAL A 53 -10.16 3.77 11.64
N PHE A 54 -10.29 2.77 12.49
CA PHE A 54 -9.27 2.39 13.46
C PHE A 54 -8.40 1.28 12.88
N ARG A 55 -7.10 1.44 13.01
CA ARG A 55 -6.11 0.46 12.55
C ARG A 55 -5.23 0.05 13.72
N THR A 56 -5.10 -1.27 13.95
CA THR A 56 -4.24 -1.84 15.00
C THR A 56 -3.57 -3.11 14.49
N ASP A 57 -2.50 -3.53 15.14
CA ASP A 57 -1.80 -4.76 14.79
C ASP A 57 -2.67 -6.00 15.09
N LEU A 58 -2.48 -7.06 14.30
CA LEU A 58 -2.99 -8.38 14.62
C LEU A 58 -2.21 -8.97 15.80
N ALA A 59 -2.91 -9.63 16.73
CA ALA A 59 -2.25 -10.35 17.83
C ALA A 59 -1.28 -11.45 17.33
N ALA A 60 -1.54 -12.03 16.16
CA ALA A 60 -0.69 -13.03 15.51
C ALA A 60 0.49 -12.43 14.72
N GLY A 61 0.61 -11.10 14.65
CA GLY A 61 1.60 -10.41 13.83
C GLY A 61 1.13 -10.21 12.37
N SER A 62 1.82 -9.33 11.65
CA SER A 62 1.56 -9.05 10.23
C SER A 62 2.24 -10.08 9.33
N ILE A 63 1.64 -10.38 8.17
CA ILE A 63 2.26 -11.17 7.10
C ILE A 63 3.45 -10.39 6.49
N ASP A 64 3.34 -9.09 6.37
CA ASP A 64 4.45 -8.22 5.99
C ASP A 64 5.11 -7.65 7.26
N PRO A 65 6.45 -7.66 7.40
CA PRO A 65 7.18 -7.22 8.58
C PRO A 65 7.21 -5.69 8.74
N THR A 66 6.11 -5.00 8.48
CA THR A 66 5.98 -3.55 8.68
C THR A 66 5.31 -3.21 10.01
N SER A 67 5.74 -2.11 10.63
CA SER A 67 5.13 -1.66 11.88
C SER A 67 3.91 -0.76 11.62
N LEU A 68 2.95 -0.80 12.55
CA LEU A 68 1.80 0.11 12.54
C LEU A 68 2.26 1.59 12.58
N ALA A 69 3.35 1.88 13.32
CA ALA A 69 3.92 3.22 13.39
C ALA A 69 4.47 3.71 12.05
N GLN A 70 5.05 2.81 11.24
CA GLN A 70 5.46 3.13 9.87
C GLN A 70 4.23 3.46 8.99
N GLU A 71 3.19 2.64 9.04
CA GLU A 71 1.96 2.88 8.27
C GLU A 71 1.33 4.23 8.64
N HIS A 72 1.19 4.51 9.96
CA HIS A 72 0.72 5.80 10.46
C HIS A 72 1.56 6.96 9.93
N PHE A 73 2.89 6.86 10.05
CA PHE A 73 3.83 7.88 9.58
C PHE A 73 3.67 8.17 8.08
N MET A 74 3.50 7.12 7.24
CA MET A 74 3.27 7.28 5.81
C MET A 74 2.04 8.12 5.53
N TYR A 75 0.89 7.77 6.14
CA TYR A 75 -0.36 8.53 5.94
C TYR A 75 -0.27 9.96 6.48
N GLU A 76 0.35 10.16 7.64
CA GLU A 76 0.53 11.48 8.23
C GLU A 76 1.32 12.40 7.30
N ARG A 77 2.48 11.93 6.81
CA ARG A 77 3.35 12.72 5.95
C ARG A 77 2.78 12.96 4.56
N LEU A 78 2.20 11.95 3.95
CA LEU A 78 1.56 12.07 2.65
C LEU A 78 0.32 12.98 2.70
N GLY A 79 -0.38 13.01 3.82
CA GLY A 79 -1.52 13.90 4.03
C GLY A 79 -1.21 15.41 3.92
N HIS A 80 0.09 15.79 3.90
CA HIS A 80 0.58 17.14 3.67
C HIS A 80 1.07 17.38 2.23
N THR A 81 0.79 16.46 1.32
CA THR A 81 1.20 16.51 -0.10
C THR A 81 -0.02 16.42 -1.00
N ASP A 82 0.20 16.47 -2.33
CA ASP A 82 -0.85 16.26 -3.33
C ASP A 82 -1.20 14.79 -3.56
N VAL A 83 -0.53 13.87 -2.85
CA VAL A 83 -0.87 12.43 -2.91
C VAL A 83 -2.22 12.22 -2.25
N PRO A 84 -3.20 11.62 -2.96
CA PRO A 84 -4.49 11.37 -2.37
C PRO A 84 -4.40 10.23 -1.34
N VAL A 85 -4.53 10.56 -0.07
CA VAL A 85 -4.55 9.60 1.04
C VAL A 85 -5.65 9.94 2.04
N ALA A 86 -6.08 8.95 2.80
CA ALA A 86 -7.03 9.17 3.88
C ALA A 86 -6.37 10.02 4.98
N LYS A 87 -7.09 11.05 5.47
CA LYS A 87 -6.59 11.94 6.50
C LYS A 87 -6.50 11.23 7.85
N VAL A 88 -5.28 11.13 8.38
CA VAL A 88 -5.04 10.69 9.76
C VAL A 88 -5.51 11.75 10.73
N LEU A 89 -6.11 11.32 11.82
CA LEU A 89 -6.59 12.18 12.91
C LEU A 89 -5.62 12.16 14.09
N PHE A 90 -5.27 10.96 14.58
CA PHE A 90 -4.36 10.79 15.70
C PHE A 90 -3.80 9.36 15.80
N TRP A 91 -2.69 9.25 16.49
CA TRP A 91 -2.07 8.05 17.02
C TRP A 91 -2.42 7.88 18.50
N GLU A 92 -2.57 6.65 18.97
CA GLU A 92 -2.82 6.35 20.36
C GLU A 92 -2.00 5.17 20.85
N ASP A 93 -1.22 5.39 21.90
CA ASP A 93 -0.45 4.38 22.61
C ASP A 93 -0.47 4.59 24.15
N ASP A 94 -1.33 5.48 24.64
CA ASP A 94 -1.50 5.74 26.07
C ASP A 94 -2.19 4.54 26.73
N PRO A 95 -1.55 3.87 27.73
CA PRO A 95 -2.13 2.77 28.48
C PRO A 95 -3.46 3.09 29.19
N ALA A 96 -3.76 4.37 29.39
CA ALA A 96 -5.06 4.78 29.93
C ALA A 96 -6.25 4.47 28.98
N TRP A 97 -5.96 4.34 27.70
CA TRP A 97 -6.97 4.14 26.66
C TRP A 97 -6.84 2.81 25.91
N THR A 98 -5.66 2.23 25.86
CA THR A 98 -5.44 1.03 25.07
C THR A 98 -4.28 0.17 25.58
N ASP A 99 -4.41 -1.16 25.44
CA ASP A 99 -3.31 -2.12 25.68
C ASP A 99 -2.45 -2.33 24.43
N THR A 100 -2.94 -1.91 23.25
CA THR A 100 -2.28 -2.10 21.97
C THR A 100 -2.37 -0.81 21.17
N PRO A 101 -1.27 -0.27 20.67
CA PRO A 101 -1.27 0.94 19.85
C PRO A 101 -2.23 0.84 18.66
N PHE A 102 -2.84 1.97 18.33
CA PHE A 102 -3.68 2.11 17.14
C PHE A 102 -3.58 3.53 16.58
N TYR A 103 -4.02 3.71 15.34
CA TYR A 103 -4.25 5.04 14.80
C TYR A 103 -5.65 5.15 14.21
N VAL A 104 -6.13 6.38 14.13
CA VAL A 104 -7.45 6.71 13.60
C VAL A 104 -7.33 7.61 12.40
N ARG A 105 -8.07 7.29 11.35
CA ARG A 105 -8.20 8.09 10.14
C ARG A 105 -9.66 8.22 9.73
N ARG A 106 -9.96 9.22 8.91
CA ARG A 106 -11.29 9.32 8.29
C ARG A 106 -11.49 8.25 7.24
N LYS A 107 -12.67 7.70 7.17
CA LYS A 107 -13.07 6.89 6.02
C LYS A 107 -13.18 7.77 4.80
N VAL A 108 -12.69 7.27 3.66
CA VAL A 108 -12.86 7.92 2.37
C VAL A 108 -14.06 7.30 1.67
N GLU A 109 -15.01 8.14 1.30
CA GLU A 109 -16.22 7.69 0.59
C GLU A 109 -15.90 7.43 -0.88
N GLY A 110 -16.19 6.22 -1.34
CA GLY A 110 -15.93 5.77 -2.71
C GLY A 110 -15.94 4.26 -2.83
N ASN A 111 -15.51 3.76 -3.98
CA ASN A 111 -15.49 2.34 -4.29
C ASN A 111 -14.09 1.91 -4.73
N TRP A 112 -13.64 0.77 -4.24
CA TRP A 112 -12.48 0.06 -4.76
C TRP A 112 -12.83 -0.77 -6.00
N ASN A 113 -14.08 -1.21 -6.14
CA ASN A 113 -14.58 -2.00 -7.25
C ASN A 113 -15.34 -1.10 -8.23
N ILE A 114 -14.72 -0.81 -9.37
CA ILE A 114 -15.33 -0.01 -10.43
C ILE A 114 -16.09 -0.95 -11.36
N PRO A 115 -17.42 -0.82 -11.48
CA PRO A 115 -18.21 -1.68 -12.39
C PRO A 115 -17.65 -1.63 -13.82
N GLY A 116 -17.43 -2.80 -14.41
CA GLY A 116 -16.89 -2.97 -15.76
C GLY A 116 -15.37 -2.88 -15.87
N PHE A 117 -14.64 -2.48 -14.83
CA PHE A 117 -13.18 -2.34 -14.92
C PHE A 117 -12.45 -3.67 -15.16
N LEU A 118 -12.91 -4.74 -14.53
CA LEU A 118 -12.35 -6.10 -14.72
C LEU A 118 -13.13 -6.93 -15.76
N ASP A 119 -14.16 -6.36 -16.36
CA ASP A 119 -14.95 -7.04 -17.40
C ASP A 119 -14.12 -7.08 -18.70
N PRO A 120 -13.92 -8.26 -19.33
CA PRO A 120 -13.17 -8.37 -20.58
C PRO A 120 -13.90 -7.82 -21.81
N ASP A 121 -15.18 -7.43 -21.72
CA ASP A 121 -15.94 -6.89 -22.84
C ASP A 121 -15.26 -5.61 -23.38
N PRO A 122 -15.00 -5.52 -24.71
CA PRO A 122 -14.43 -4.34 -25.33
C PRO A 122 -15.23 -3.04 -25.12
N ALA A 123 -16.51 -3.13 -24.77
CA ALA A 123 -17.31 -1.97 -24.40
C ALA A 123 -16.73 -1.19 -23.20
N TYR A 124 -15.94 -1.84 -22.36
CA TYR A 124 -15.29 -1.23 -21.20
C TYR A 124 -13.84 -0.78 -21.45
N ASP A 125 -13.29 -0.91 -22.66
CA ASP A 125 -11.89 -0.54 -22.96
C ASP A 125 -11.59 0.92 -22.62
N GLU A 126 -12.47 1.84 -22.96
CA GLU A 126 -12.30 3.26 -22.64
C GLU A 126 -12.30 3.53 -21.13
N LEU A 127 -13.13 2.81 -20.38
CA LEU A 127 -13.14 2.88 -18.92
C LEU A 127 -11.82 2.37 -18.37
N ARG A 128 -11.35 1.19 -18.82
CA ARG A 128 -10.09 0.58 -18.38
C ARG A 128 -8.89 1.48 -18.64
N ILE A 129 -8.81 2.08 -19.82
CA ILE A 129 -7.76 3.05 -20.19
C ILE A 129 -7.85 4.31 -19.33
N ALA A 130 -9.04 4.84 -19.08
CA ALA A 130 -9.23 6.04 -18.26
C ALA A 130 -8.78 5.81 -16.80
N ILE A 131 -9.16 4.67 -16.21
CA ILE A 131 -8.75 4.29 -14.84
C ILE A 131 -7.24 4.05 -14.78
N SER A 132 -6.66 3.38 -15.78
CA SER A 132 -5.22 3.19 -15.91
C SER A 132 -4.47 4.52 -15.90
N LYS A 133 -4.87 5.47 -16.74
CA LYS A 133 -4.29 6.81 -16.81
C LYS A 133 -4.45 7.59 -15.51
N GLU A 134 -5.61 7.49 -14.87
CA GLU A 134 -5.84 8.15 -13.58
C GLU A 134 -4.89 7.60 -12.50
N HIS A 135 -4.76 6.27 -12.39
CA HIS A 135 -3.84 5.64 -11.44
C HIS A 135 -2.38 6.04 -11.72
N ILE A 136 -1.95 5.97 -12.97
CA ILE A 136 -0.59 6.37 -13.38
C ILE A 136 -0.33 7.85 -13.07
N SER A 137 -1.31 8.74 -13.26
CA SER A 137 -1.18 10.15 -12.93
C SER A 137 -0.98 10.37 -11.43
N LYS A 138 -1.66 9.59 -10.57
CA LYS A 138 -1.46 9.66 -9.11
C LYS A 138 -0.11 9.08 -8.69
N LEU A 139 0.34 7.98 -9.31
CA LEU A 139 1.70 7.48 -9.11
C LEU A 139 2.76 8.49 -9.53
N ALA A 140 2.54 9.23 -10.60
CA ALA A 140 3.46 10.31 -11.00
C ALA A 140 3.59 11.38 -9.90
N ILE A 141 2.51 11.70 -9.17
CA ILE A 141 2.56 12.59 -8.01
C ILE A 141 3.36 11.95 -6.87
N VAL A 142 3.13 10.67 -6.56
CA VAL A 142 3.88 9.92 -5.54
C VAL A 142 5.38 9.94 -5.83
N HIS A 143 5.78 9.65 -7.08
CA HIS A 143 7.18 9.61 -7.47
C HIS A 143 7.88 10.98 -7.49
N GLN A 144 7.12 12.07 -7.43
CA GLN A 144 7.64 13.44 -7.35
C GLN A 144 7.69 14.00 -5.92
N VAL A 145 7.19 13.26 -4.94
CA VAL A 145 7.27 13.65 -3.52
C VAL A 145 8.72 13.84 -3.10
N ASP A 146 9.01 14.93 -2.41
CA ASP A 146 10.30 15.13 -1.75
C ASP A 146 10.35 14.25 -0.48
N TRP A 147 10.62 12.97 -0.71
CA TRP A 147 10.67 11.95 0.33
C TRP A 147 11.70 12.26 1.43
N LYS A 148 12.78 12.97 1.07
CA LYS A 148 13.86 13.32 1.99
C LYS A 148 13.46 14.42 2.95
N SER A 149 12.85 15.50 2.46
CA SER A 149 12.35 16.58 3.33
C SER A 149 11.23 16.13 4.26
N LEU A 150 10.45 15.12 3.83
CA LEU A 150 9.39 14.51 4.63
C LEU A 150 9.90 13.45 5.60
N GLY A 151 11.19 13.08 5.53
CA GLY A 151 11.85 12.17 6.46
C GLY A 151 11.44 10.71 6.28
N PHE A 152 11.07 10.27 5.06
CA PHE A 152 10.70 8.88 4.82
C PHE A 152 11.86 7.89 5.02
N ASP A 153 13.10 8.34 4.92
CA ASP A 153 14.31 7.57 5.24
C ASP A 153 14.42 7.17 6.72
N LYS A 154 13.58 7.72 7.60
CA LYS A 154 13.46 7.28 8.99
C LYS A 154 12.97 5.83 9.12
N TYR A 155 12.09 5.41 8.23
CA TYR A 155 11.50 4.07 8.22
C TYR A 155 11.88 3.25 6.99
N LEU A 156 12.20 3.90 5.87
CA LEU A 156 12.50 3.25 4.60
C LEU A 156 14.00 3.33 4.30
N SER A 157 14.58 2.20 3.92
CA SER A 157 15.98 2.16 3.48
C SER A 157 16.15 2.94 2.18
N ALA A 158 16.90 4.04 2.23
CA ALA A 158 17.21 4.82 1.05
C ALA A 158 18.45 4.28 0.33
N PRO A 159 18.46 4.22 -1.02
CA PRO A 159 19.66 3.94 -1.80
C PRO A 159 20.65 5.11 -1.72
N LYS A 160 21.92 4.83 -2.02
CA LYS A 160 22.99 5.85 -2.01
C LYS A 160 22.90 6.79 -3.20
N ASP A 161 22.56 6.24 -4.35
CA ASP A 161 22.42 6.89 -5.64
C ASP A 161 21.47 6.09 -6.55
N GLU A 162 21.26 6.55 -7.78
CA GLU A 162 20.39 5.91 -8.76
C GLU A 162 20.87 4.50 -9.14
N ALA A 163 22.17 4.25 -9.14
CA ALA A 163 22.75 2.93 -9.44
C ALA A 163 22.55 1.94 -8.29
N ASP A 164 22.43 2.44 -7.04
CA ASP A 164 22.19 1.60 -5.86
C ASP A 164 20.70 1.24 -5.68
N CYS A 165 19.76 1.86 -6.41
CA CYS A 165 18.32 1.61 -6.23
C CYS A 165 17.96 0.13 -6.33
N ALA A 166 18.35 -0.53 -7.41
CA ALA A 166 18.10 -1.94 -7.64
C ALA A 166 18.77 -2.83 -6.60
N HIS A 167 20.04 -2.56 -6.30
CA HIS A 167 20.79 -3.28 -5.27
C HIS A 167 20.16 -3.14 -3.88
N ASN A 168 19.70 -1.94 -3.51
CA ASN A 168 19.01 -1.70 -2.25
C ASN A 168 17.71 -2.51 -2.15
N TYR A 169 16.96 -2.60 -3.26
CA TYR A 169 15.71 -3.37 -3.34
C TYR A 169 15.98 -4.88 -3.23
N ILE A 170 17.02 -5.42 -3.88
CA ILE A 170 17.45 -6.82 -3.74
C ILE A 170 17.86 -7.12 -2.28
N ARG A 171 18.69 -6.25 -1.68
CA ARG A 171 19.11 -6.41 -0.27
C ARG A 171 17.91 -6.44 0.68
N ARG A 172 16.88 -5.62 0.42
CA ARG A 172 15.64 -5.66 1.19
C ARG A 172 14.94 -7.01 1.03
N ALA A 173 14.72 -7.47 -0.20
CA ALA A 173 14.06 -8.75 -0.48
C ALA A 173 14.79 -9.94 0.17
N LEU A 174 16.13 -9.96 0.13
CA LEU A 174 16.92 -10.99 0.78
C LEU A 174 16.82 -10.96 2.31
N ARG A 175 16.86 -9.77 2.93
CA ARG A 175 16.68 -9.66 4.39
C ARG A 175 15.31 -10.14 4.84
N GLU A 176 14.25 -9.79 4.10
CA GLU A 176 12.89 -10.25 4.37
C GLU A 176 12.81 -11.77 4.26
N PHE A 177 13.39 -12.36 3.22
CA PHE A 177 13.45 -13.81 3.04
C PHE A 177 14.22 -14.52 4.16
N GLU A 178 15.42 -14.04 4.52
CA GLU A 178 16.22 -14.58 5.62
C GLU A 178 15.46 -14.58 6.95
N GLY A 179 14.64 -13.57 7.20
CA GLY A 179 13.84 -13.44 8.42
C GLY A 179 12.72 -14.48 8.55
N VAL A 180 12.23 -15.03 7.44
CA VAL A 180 11.05 -15.92 7.44
C VAL A 180 11.33 -17.34 6.93
N ARG A 181 12.47 -17.58 6.26
CA ARG A 181 12.77 -18.89 5.66
C ARG A 181 12.76 -20.02 6.68
N VAL A 182 12.15 -21.12 6.31
CA VAL A 182 12.11 -22.35 7.10
C VAL A 182 13.10 -23.39 6.55
N THR A 183 13.34 -23.35 5.25
CA THR A 183 14.23 -24.29 4.53
C THR A 183 15.25 -23.52 3.69
N GLY A 184 16.37 -24.16 3.35
CA GLY A 184 17.33 -23.59 2.41
C GLY A 184 16.70 -23.54 1.00
N MET A 185 16.80 -22.38 0.35
CA MET A 185 16.38 -22.18 -1.04
C MET A 185 17.54 -21.57 -1.86
N PRO A 186 18.51 -22.41 -2.30
CA PRO A 186 19.69 -21.93 -3.04
C PRO A 186 19.32 -21.08 -4.26
N VAL A 187 18.22 -21.40 -4.94
CA VAL A 187 17.74 -20.66 -6.10
C VAL A 187 17.49 -19.17 -5.79
N MET A 188 17.10 -18.83 -4.56
CA MET A 188 16.91 -17.42 -4.18
C MET A 188 18.22 -16.64 -4.17
N LEU A 189 19.33 -17.27 -3.77
CA LEU A 189 20.66 -16.66 -3.78
C LEU A 189 21.21 -16.56 -5.21
N GLU A 190 21.06 -17.63 -6.01
CA GLU A 190 21.48 -17.62 -7.41
C GLU A 190 20.74 -16.53 -8.22
N VAL A 191 19.43 -16.42 -8.04
CA VAL A 191 18.63 -15.37 -8.70
C VAL A 191 19.06 -13.99 -8.20
N ALA A 192 19.34 -13.82 -6.91
CA ALA A 192 19.79 -12.55 -6.37
C ALA A 192 21.16 -12.13 -6.95
N GLU A 193 22.14 -13.06 -7.04
CA GLU A 193 23.45 -12.79 -7.66
C GLU A 193 23.29 -12.36 -9.12
N TRP A 194 22.48 -13.09 -9.89
CA TRP A 194 22.19 -12.76 -11.27
C TRP A 194 21.54 -11.37 -11.42
N LEU A 195 20.58 -11.05 -10.53
CA LEU A 195 19.94 -9.73 -10.53
C LEU A 195 20.91 -8.62 -10.13
N TYR A 196 21.87 -8.88 -9.24
CA TYR A 196 22.92 -7.91 -8.90
C TYR A 196 23.73 -7.49 -10.12
N ASP A 197 24.10 -8.45 -10.97
CA ASP A 197 24.91 -8.21 -12.18
C ASP A 197 24.13 -7.46 -13.27
N MET A 198 22.78 -7.60 -13.28
CA MET A 198 21.89 -7.02 -14.28
C MET A 198 21.16 -5.76 -13.79
N ALA A 199 21.53 -5.22 -12.63
CA ALA A 199 20.84 -4.13 -11.98
C ALA A 199 20.77 -2.86 -12.88
N PRO A 200 19.56 -2.36 -13.19
CA PRO A 200 19.42 -1.13 -13.94
C PRO A 200 19.76 0.10 -13.09
N VAL A 201 20.17 1.17 -13.75
CA VAL A 201 20.29 2.49 -13.12
C VAL A 201 18.93 3.16 -13.14
N ALA A 202 18.42 3.59 -11.98
CA ALA A 202 17.15 4.26 -11.87
C ALA A 202 17.18 5.64 -12.58
N PRO A 203 16.10 6.06 -13.23
CA PRO A 203 16.02 7.41 -13.81
C PRO A 203 15.93 8.49 -12.73
N ARG A 204 15.52 8.12 -11.52
CA ARG A 204 15.34 8.98 -10.35
C ARG A 204 15.16 8.13 -9.10
N ILE A 205 15.65 8.62 -7.96
CA ILE A 205 15.29 8.08 -6.63
C ILE A 205 13.95 8.69 -6.20
N SER A 206 12.94 7.86 -6.08
CA SER A 206 11.56 8.27 -5.77
C SER A 206 11.01 7.53 -4.55
N LEU A 207 9.99 8.10 -3.92
CA LEU A 207 9.09 7.32 -3.08
C LEU A 207 8.26 6.43 -4.00
N CYS A 208 8.27 5.13 -3.76
CA CYS A 208 7.45 4.14 -4.45
C CYS A 208 6.37 3.63 -3.51
N LYS A 209 5.14 3.46 -4.03
CA LYS A 209 4.00 2.98 -3.22
C LYS A 209 4.14 1.51 -2.84
N GLY A 210 4.66 0.70 -3.75
CA GLY A 210 4.86 -0.74 -3.56
C GLY A 210 3.62 -1.56 -3.87
N THR A 211 2.57 -1.44 -3.08
CA THR A 211 1.32 -2.19 -3.24
C THR A 211 0.40 -1.46 -4.22
N ASN A 212 0.28 -1.98 -5.44
CA ASN A 212 -0.55 -1.43 -6.52
C ASN A 212 -1.58 -2.49 -7.00
N GLY A 213 -2.14 -3.25 -6.06
CA GLY A 213 -3.09 -4.31 -6.32
C GLY A 213 -4.53 -3.82 -6.46
N PHE A 214 -5.40 -4.75 -6.87
CA PHE A 214 -6.82 -4.48 -6.95
C PHE A 214 -7.46 -4.47 -5.56
N GLY A 215 -8.19 -3.42 -5.25
CA GLY A 215 -8.92 -3.28 -3.98
C GLY A 215 -8.24 -2.36 -2.96
N GLU A 216 -7.11 -1.75 -3.31
CA GLU A 216 -6.32 -0.90 -2.44
C GLU A 216 -6.56 0.59 -2.69
N GLU A 217 -7.10 0.93 -3.86
CA GLU A 217 -7.42 2.30 -4.24
C GLU A 217 -8.91 2.58 -4.10
N VAL A 218 -9.24 3.81 -3.68
CA VAL A 218 -10.63 4.27 -3.58
C VAL A 218 -10.93 5.25 -4.71
N PHE A 219 -11.96 4.94 -5.49
CA PHE A 219 -12.42 5.76 -6.61
C PHE A 219 -13.80 6.36 -6.34
N LEU A 220 -13.99 7.60 -6.78
CA LEU A 220 -15.30 8.22 -6.93
C LEU A 220 -15.55 8.44 -8.42
N GLY A 221 -16.40 7.60 -9.02
CA GLY A 221 -16.52 7.48 -10.46
C GLY A 221 -15.21 7.00 -11.09
N ARG A 222 -14.58 7.84 -11.94
CA ARG A 222 -13.28 7.53 -12.58
C ARG A 222 -12.08 8.21 -11.89
N ARG A 223 -12.32 8.99 -10.82
CA ARG A 223 -11.27 9.72 -10.11
C ARG A 223 -10.76 8.89 -8.95
N LEU A 224 -9.47 8.70 -8.86
CA LEU A 224 -8.80 8.12 -7.71
C LEU A 224 -8.71 9.19 -6.60
N ILE A 225 -9.38 8.95 -5.48
CA ILE A 225 -9.50 9.89 -4.38
C ILE A 225 -8.74 9.47 -3.12
N ALA A 226 -8.33 8.20 -3.02
CA ALA A 226 -7.38 7.76 -2.00
C ALA A 226 -6.58 6.54 -2.47
N MET A 227 -5.27 6.62 -2.27
CA MET A 227 -4.33 5.50 -2.35
C MET A 227 -4.14 4.93 -0.95
N SER A 228 -4.32 3.64 -0.80
CA SER A 228 -4.15 2.94 0.47
C SER A 228 -3.14 1.82 0.37
N ASP A 229 -2.87 1.18 1.52
CA ASP A 229 -1.91 0.09 1.62
C ASP A 229 -0.46 0.50 1.27
N TRP A 230 0.12 1.27 2.18
CA TRP A 230 1.50 1.76 2.08
C TRP A 230 2.52 0.87 2.78
N GLU A 231 2.14 -0.36 3.15
CA GLU A 231 3.02 -1.25 3.91
C GLU A 231 4.24 -1.74 3.12
N GLU A 232 4.13 -1.82 1.79
CA GLU A 232 5.27 -2.17 0.92
C GLU A 232 6.05 -0.96 0.38
N ALA A 233 5.72 0.25 0.82
CA ALA A 233 6.39 1.46 0.35
C ALA A 233 7.92 1.36 0.46
N SER A 234 8.61 1.98 -0.50
CA SER A 234 10.08 1.98 -0.57
C SER A 234 10.61 3.28 -1.16
N ILE A 235 11.90 3.52 -0.97
CA ILE A 235 12.63 4.59 -1.66
C ILE A 235 13.50 3.92 -2.72
N GLY A 236 13.28 4.26 -3.99
CA GLY A 236 14.04 3.62 -5.09
C GLY A 236 13.58 4.03 -6.48
N ASP A 237 13.63 3.07 -7.39
CA ASP A 237 13.28 3.24 -8.80
C ASP A 237 11.76 3.17 -9.01
N PRO A 238 11.13 4.17 -9.67
CA PRO A 238 9.72 4.12 -10.07
C PRO A 238 9.29 2.87 -10.84
N ALA A 239 10.23 2.19 -11.52
CA ALA A 239 9.95 0.94 -12.24
C ALA A 239 9.42 -0.17 -11.32
N ALA A 240 9.76 -0.14 -10.02
CA ALA A 240 9.27 -1.11 -9.03
C ALA A 240 7.75 -1.08 -8.87
N ASP A 241 7.13 0.11 -8.94
CA ASP A 241 5.68 0.24 -8.88
C ASP A 241 5.00 -0.31 -10.12
N PHE A 242 5.57 -0.09 -11.31
CA PHE A 242 5.04 -0.64 -12.56
C PHE A 242 5.13 -2.16 -12.61
N ALA A 243 6.08 -2.77 -11.94
CA ALA A 243 6.21 -4.23 -11.83
C ALA A 243 5.02 -4.88 -11.08
N PHE A 244 4.20 -4.10 -10.39
CA PHE A 244 3.02 -4.58 -9.64
C PHE A 244 1.71 -3.89 -10.07
N MET A 245 1.64 -3.44 -11.32
CA MET A 245 0.49 -2.70 -11.86
C MET A 245 -0.36 -3.48 -12.87
N GLN A 246 -0.24 -4.80 -12.96
CA GLN A 246 -0.97 -5.59 -13.98
C GLN A 246 -2.49 -5.39 -13.96
N TYR A 247 -3.08 -5.04 -12.81
CA TYR A 247 -4.51 -4.74 -12.71
C TYR A 247 -4.87 -3.37 -13.29
N PHE A 248 -3.97 -2.38 -13.14
CA PHE A 248 -4.19 -1.02 -13.62
C PHE A 248 -3.59 -0.77 -15.01
N VAL A 249 -2.79 -1.70 -15.54
CA VAL A 249 -2.25 -1.66 -16.91
C VAL A 249 -2.69 -2.93 -17.65
N PRO A 250 -3.98 -3.05 -18.00
CA PRO A 250 -4.46 -4.20 -18.76
C PRO A 250 -3.89 -4.18 -20.18
N GLU A 251 -3.60 -5.36 -20.71
CA GLU A 251 -3.25 -5.53 -22.12
C GLU A 251 -4.54 -5.57 -22.96
N LEU A 252 -4.77 -4.51 -23.74
CA LEU A 252 -5.98 -4.36 -24.56
C LEU A 252 -5.64 -4.35 -26.03
N GLU A 253 -6.38 -5.12 -26.81
CA GLU A 253 -6.20 -5.24 -28.25
C GLU A 253 -7.56 -5.07 -28.96
N ARG A 254 -7.57 -4.34 -30.07
CA ARG A 254 -8.75 -4.15 -30.91
C ARG A 254 -8.33 -4.25 -32.38
N ASP A 255 -9.04 -5.07 -33.15
CA ASP A 255 -8.77 -5.31 -34.57
C ASP A 255 -7.32 -5.70 -34.87
N GLY A 256 -6.73 -6.57 -34.00
CA GLY A 256 -5.36 -7.03 -34.12
C GLY A 256 -4.31 -5.95 -33.78
N LYS A 257 -4.72 -4.82 -33.22
CA LYS A 257 -3.83 -3.74 -32.79
C LYS A 257 -3.88 -3.53 -31.29
N LYS A 258 -2.73 -3.48 -30.65
CA LYS A 258 -2.60 -3.11 -29.25
C LYS A 258 -3.04 -1.65 -29.09
N ILE A 259 -4.10 -1.42 -28.29
CA ILE A 259 -4.62 -0.08 -27.99
C ILE A 259 -4.16 0.44 -26.62
N TRP A 260 -3.83 -0.47 -25.70
CA TRP A 260 -3.27 -0.15 -24.38
C TRP A 260 -2.43 -1.31 -23.86
N GLY A 261 -1.46 -1.03 -23.06
CA GLY A 261 -0.58 -1.98 -22.39
C GLY A 261 0.61 -1.27 -21.77
N MET A 262 1.62 -2.02 -21.35
CA MET A 262 2.75 -1.45 -20.62
C MET A 262 3.48 -0.37 -21.44
N ASP A 263 3.66 -0.55 -22.73
CA ASP A 263 4.38 0.44 -23.57
C ASP A 263 3.64 1.79 -23.59
N GLN A 264 2.32 1.79 -23.81
CA GLN A 264 1.48 2.99 -23.79
C GLN A 264 1.38 3.61 -22.39
N ALA A 265 1.36 2.78 -21.36
CA ALA A 265 1.33 3.21 -19.95
C ALA A 265 2.63 3.95 -19.58
N LEU A 266 3.79 3.44 -19.97
CA LEU A 266 5.07 4.06 -19.71
C LEU A 266 5.27 5.37 -20.52
N GLU A 267 4.79 5.41 -21.78
CA GLU A 267 4.77 6.64 -22.56
C GLU A 267 3.88 7.70 -21.91
N PHE A 268 2.68 7.32 -21.48
CA PHE A 268 1.78 8.21 -20.75
C PHE A 268 2.41 8.70 -19.44
N TYR A 269 3.00 7.78 -18.64
CA TYR A 269 3.69 8.13 -17.42
C TYR A 269 4.80 9.16 -17.65
N ARG A 270 5.64 8.93 -18.67
CA ARG A 270 6.68 9.88 -19.07
C ARG A 270 6.11 11.24 -19.42
N SER A 271 4.96 11.30 -20.09
CA SER A 271 4.32 12.56 -20.48
C SER A 271 3.83 13.39 -19.30
N VAL A 272 3.40 12.74 -18.20
CA VAL A 272 2.85 13.41 -17.01
C VAL A 272 3.87 13.63 -15.90
N SER A 273 4.89 12.78 -15.81
CA SER A 273 5.93 12.84 -14.76
C SER A 273 7.27 13.46 -15.23
N GLY A 274 7.57 13.40 -16.53
CA GLY A 274 8.89 13.68 -17.06
C GLY A 274 9.94 12.58 -16.79
N ILE A 275 9.57 11.50 -16.06
CA ILE A 275 10.48 10.41 -15.69
C ILE A 275 10.42 9.31 -16.76
N ASN A 276 11.58 8.84 -17.20
CA ASN A 276 11.67 7.82 -18.23
C ASN A 276 11.91 6.44 -17.62
N VAL A 277 10.85 5.71 -17.34
CA VAL A 277 10.91 4.30 -16.91
C VAL A 277 10.94 3.41 -18.15
N THR A 278 11.82 2.40 -18.18
CA THR A 278 11.93 1.45 -19.29
C THR A 278 11.23 0.13 -18.97
N LYS A 279 10.81 -0.57 -20.02
CA LYS A 279 10.15 -1.88 -19.87
C LYS A 279 11.09 -2.95 -19.30
N GLU A 280 12.36 -2.87 -19.65
CA GLU A 280 13.42 -3.74 -19.13
C GLU A 280 13.58 -3.56 -17.61
N ALA A 281 13.55 -2.31 -17.13
CA ALA A 281 13.57 -2.04 -15.69
C ALA A 281 12.32 -2.60 -14.99
N VAL A 282 11.12 -2.45 -15.59
CA VAL A 282 9.88 -3.04 -15.06
C VAL A 282 9.99 -4.56 -14.97
N GLN A 283 10.51 -5.23 -16.02
CA GLN A 283 10.71 -6.67 -16.01
C GLN A 283 11.71 -7.12 -14.94
N PHE A 284 12.80 -6.37 -14.77
CA PHE A 284 13.79 -6.61 -13.72
C PHE A 284 13.15 -6.57 -12.32
N TYR A 285 12.38 -5.53 -11.98
CA TYR A 285 11.68 -5.44 -10.70
C TYR A 285 10.57 -6.48 -10.57
N GLY A 286 10.00 -6.95 -11.67
CA GLY A 286 9.07 -8.07 -11.70
C GLY A 286 9.69 -9.38 -11.21
N ALA A 287 10.97 -9.64 -11.54
CA ALA A 287 11.70 -10.80 -11.03
C ALA A 287 11.92 -10.70 -9.51
N ILE A 288 12.30 -9.52 -9.00
CA ILE A 288 12.42 -9.31 -7.55
C ILE A 288 11.06 -9.47 -6.85
N ARG A 289 9.98 -8.98 -7.48
CA ARG A 289 8.62 -9.18 -6.94
C ARG A 289 8.27 -10.66 -6.81
N ALA A 290 8.66 -11.49 -7.78
CA ALA A 290 8.46 -12.94 -7.69
C ALA A 290 9.21 -13.55 -6.48
N MET A 291 10.43 -13.10 -6.18
CA MET A 291 11.16 -13.50 -4.96
C MET A 291 10.38 -13.11 -3.69
N ARG A 292 9.82 -11.90 -3.63
CA ARG A 292 9.02 -11.45 -2.47
C ARG A 292 7.74 -12.27 -2.31
N LEU A 293 7.07 -12.68 -3.39
CA LEU A 293 5.90 -13.57 -3.31
C LEU A 293 6.24 -14.92 -2.69
N ILE A 294 7.44 -15.48 -2.98
CA ILE A 294 7.94 -16.69 -2.32
C ILE A 294 8.12 -16.43 -0.82
N THR A 295 8.73 -15.30 -0.46
CA THR A 295 8.92 -14.89 0.94
C THR A 295 7.60 -14.79 1.70
N MET A 296 6.59 -14.16 1.10
CA MET A 296 5.23 -14.06 1.68
C MET A 296 4.58 -15.44 1.83
N GLY A 297 4.76 -16.34 0.86
CA GLY A 297 4.29 -17.72 0.92
C GLY A 297 4.92 -18.52 2.07
N GLU A 298 6.23 -18.38 2.30
CA GLU A 298 6.96 -18.99 3.42
C GLU A 298 6.44 -18.45 4.77
N ASN A 299 6.25 -17.14 4.88
CA ASN A 299 5.73 -16.52 6.10
C ASN A 299 4.29 -16.96 6.41
N ALA A 300 3.42 -17.01 5.41
CA ALA A 300 2.04 -17.50 5.56
C ALA A 300 2.02 -18.98 5.98
N GLY A 301 2.89 -19.82 5.38
CA GLY A 301 3.05 -21.21 5.76
C GLY A 301 3.54 -21.41 7.19
N ARG A 302 4.41 -20.49 7.69
CA ARG A 302 4.88 -20.50 9.07
C ARG A 302 3.74 -20.13 10.03
N ALA A 303 2.99 -19.08 9.76
CA ALA A 303 1.85 -18.65 10.57
C ALA A 303 0.81 -19.78 10.70
N THR A 304 0.52 -20.51 9.63
CA THR A 304 -0.43 -21.65 9.65
C THR A 304 0.07 -22.84 10.47
N ARG A 305 1.38 -23.09 10.53
CA ARG A 305 1.96 -24.17 11.36
C ARG A 305 1.92 -23.87 12.86
N ASP A 306 1.95 -22.58 13.22
CA ASP A 306 1.95 -22.14 14.61
C ASP A 306 0.52 -21.90 15.18
N LEU A 307 -0.51 -21.87 14.32
CA LEU A 307 -1.91 -21.74 14.74
C LEU A 307 -2.39 -22.81 15.74
N PRO A 308 -2.02 -24.11 15.63
CA PRO A 308 -2.43 -25.09 16.64
C PRO A 308 -1.84 -24.84 18.02
N LYS A 309 -0.64 -24.26 18.10
CA LYS A 309 0.02 -23.95 19.39
C LYS A 309 -0.61 -22.77 20.09
N LEU A 310 -1.22 -21.84 19.35
CA LEU A 310 -1.93 -20.67 19.90
C LEU A 310 -3.35 -21.02 20.38
N ALA A 311 -3.93 -22.12 19.92
CA ALA A 311 -5.24 -22.59 20.35
C ALA A 311 -5.18 -23.43 21.67
N GLU A 312 -3.98 -23.85 22.08
CA GLU A 312 -3.75 -24.64 23.32
C GLU A 312 -3.23 -23.77 24.48
N ALA A 313 -2.95 -22.49 24.27
CA ALA A 313 -2.51 -21.51 25.27
C ALA A 313 -3.63 -20.54 25.65
#